data_ea69bee65b8a138d04d9bf63a54a619a
#
_entry.id   ea69bee65b8a138d04d9bf63a54a619a
#
_cell.length_a   1.000
_cell.length_b   1.000
_cell.length_c   1.000
_cell.angle_alpha   90.00
_cell.angle_beta   90.00
_cell.angle_gamma   90.00
#
_symmetry.space_group_name_H-M   'P 1'
#
loop_
_entity.id
_entity.type
_entity.pdbx_description
1 polymer ?
#
loop_
_entity_poly.entity_id
_entity_poly.type
_entity_poly.pdbx_seq_one_letter_code
_entity_poly.pdbx_strand_id
1 'polypeptide(L)'
;TGICGAAESLVVDRKAAEHFLPKAIDALGECEVRGEPDAVNIDARIKPAAANDFETEYLDAILSVKIVEGLDEALDFIAQHSSSHTESILTEDAEAAERFLNEVDSAVVMHNASTQFSDGGEFGMGAEIGIATGKMHARGPVGLEQLTSFKYRVRGNGQTRP
;
A
#
# COMPACT_ATOMS: atom_id res chain seq x y z
N THR A 1 -12.83 5.00 -5.24
CA THR A 1 -11.88 5.28 -6.34
C THR A 1 -11.21 6.66 -6.25
N GLY A 2 -11.65 7.57 -5.42
CA GLY A 2 -11.12 8.94 -5.37
C GLY A 2 -10.26 9.25 -4.15
N ILE A 3 -9.90 8.28 -3.34
CA ILE A 3 -9.03 8.44 -2.18
C ILE A 3 -7.63 7.91 -2.47
N CYS A 4 -6.61 8.51 -1.84
CA CYS A 4 -5.21 8.12 -2.03
C CYS A 4 -4.88 6.69 -1.57
N GLY A 5 -5.70 6.09 -0.71
CA GLY A 5 -5.60 4.70 -0.28
C GLY A 5 -6.39 3.71 -1.15
N ALA A 6 -6.94 4.12 -2.29
CA ALA A 6 -7.61 3.20 -3.21
C ALA A 6 -6.60 2.18 -3.76
N ALA A 7 -7.01 0.91 -3.82
CA ALA A 7 -6.17 -0.13 -4.40
C ALA A 7 -6.08 0.04 -5.93
N GLU A 8 -4.88 0.03 -6.47
CA GLU A 8 -4.57 0.19 -7.90
C GLU A 8 -4.01 -1.10 -8.49
N SER A 9 -3.32 -1.89 -7.68
CA SER A 9 -2.72 -3.16 -8.08
C SER A 9 -3.02 -4.26 -7.08
N LEU A 10 -3.32 -5.44 -7.61
CA LEU A 10 -3.52 -6.68 -6.86
C LEU A 10 -2.44 -7.68 -7.26
N VAL A 11 -1.50 -7.92 -6.37
CA VAL A 11 -0.43 -8.91 -6.56
C VAL A 11 -0.85 -10.22 -5.92
N VAL A 12 -0.88 -11.30 -6.69
CA VAL A 12 -1.43 -12.59 -6.26
C VAL A 12 -0.39 -13.70 -6.40
N ASP A 13 -0.14 -14.43 -5.31
CA ASP A 13 0.68 -15.63 -5.36
C ASP A 13 0.05 -16.66 -6.33
N ARG A 14 0.86 -17.24 -7.22
CA ARG A 14 0.41 -18.22 -8.22
C ARG A 14 -0.35 -19.39 -7.61
N LYS A 15 0.04 -19.83 -6.42
CA LYS A 15 -0.62 -20.95 -5.72
C LYS A 15 -2.06 -20.62 -5.31
N ALA A 16 -2.37 -19.34 -5.11
CA ALA A 16 -3.69 -18.87 -4.74
C ALA A 16 -4.52 -18.43 -5.97
N ALA A 17 -3.87 -18.07 -7.08
CA ALA A 17 -4.46 -17.32 -8.18
C ALA A 17 -5.72 -17.98 -8.77
N GLU A 18 -5.67 -19.27 -9.10
CA GLU A 18 -6.82 -19.98 -9.70
C GLU A 18 -8.05 -19.99 -8.79
N HIS A 19 -7.85 -20.03 -7.49
CA HIS A 19 -8.94 -20.11 -6.51
C HIS A 19 -9.42 -18.73 -6.05
N PHE A 20 -8.51 -17.77 -5.99
CA PHE A 20 -8.75 -16.46 -5.43
C PHE A 20 -9.28 -15.47 -6.46
N LEU A 21 -8.67 -15.38 -7.66
CA LEU A 21 -9.01 -14.35 -8.65
C LEU A 21 -10.49 -14.35 -9.05
N PRO A 22 -11.14 -15.49 -9.37
CA PRO A 22 -12.57 -15.46 -9.72
C PRO A 22 -13.44 -14.87 -8.61
N LYS A 23 -13.13 -15.17 -7.35
CA LYS A 23 -13.88 -14.65 -6.18
C LYS A 23 -13.61 -13.16 -5.97
N ALA A 24 -12.36 -12.71 -6.17
CA ALA A 24 -12.01 -11.31 -6.08
C ALA A 24 -12.75 -10.49 -7.14
N ILE A 25 -12.82 -10.98 -8.38
CA ILE A 25 -13.54 -10.34 -9.46
C ILE A 25 -15.04 -10.30 -9.19
N ASP A 26 -15.63 -11.37 -8.65
CA ASP A 26 -17.05 -11.37 -8.24
C ASP A 26 -17.31 -10.29 -7.18
N ALA A 27 -16.40 -10.10 -6.23
CA ALA A 27 -16.54 -9.10 -5.18
C ALA A 27 -16.31 -7.66 -5.68
N LEU A 28 -15.47 -7.49 -6.70
CA LEU A 28 -15.17 -6.17 -7.30
C LEU A 28 -16.33 -5.63 -8.17
N GLY A 29 -17.27 -6.50 -8.59
CA GLY A 29 -18.46 -6.11 -9.32
C GLY A 29 -18.16 -5.46 -10.67
N GLU A 30 -18.48 -4.16 -10.81
CA GLU A 30 -18.29 -3.42 -12.07
C GLU A 30 -16.88 -2.86 -12.27
N CYS A 31 -15.94 -3.14 -11.35
CA CYS A 31 -14.56 -2.70 -11.50
C CYS A 31 -13.91 -3.40 -12.70
N GLU A 32 -13.28 -2.62 -13.58
CA GLU A 32 -12.49 -3.17 -14.69
C GLU A 32 -11.20 -3.77 -14.13
N VAL A 33 -10.95 -5.03 -14.45
CA VAL A 33 -9.72 -5.72 -14.03
C VAL A 33 -8.84 -5.94 -15.25
N ARG A 34 -7.56 -5.52 -15.17
CA ARG A 34 -6.54 -5.69 -16.19
C ARG A 34 -5.43 -6.56 -15.65
N GLY A 35 -4.93 -7.50 -16.45
CA GLY A 35 -3.89 -8.42 -15.99
C GLY A 35 -3.01 -8.95 -17.09
N GLU A 36 -1.89 -9.53 -16.70
CA GLU A 36 -1.02 -10.25 -17.61
C GLU A 36 -1.71 -11.50 -18.21
N PRO A 37 -1.16 -12.12 -19.25
CA PRO A 37 -1.76 -13.28 -19.91
C PRO A 37 -2.14 -14.42 -18.95
N ASP A 38 -1.35 -14.66 -17.92
CA ASP A 38 -1.64 -15.69 -16.93
C ASP A 38 -2.92 -15.40 -16.16
N ALA A 39 -3.14 -14.16 -15.76
CA ALA A 39 -4.38 -13.75 -15.10
C ALA A 39 -5.59 -13.84 -16.03
N VAL A 40 -5.43 -13.41 -17.28
CA VAL A 40 -6.46 -13.51 -18.33
C VAL A 40 -6.85 -14.97 -18.59
N ASN A 41 -5.88 -15.90 -18.57
CA ASN A 41 -6.15 -17.32 -18.73
C ASN A 41 -6.94 -17.94 -17.57
N ILE A 42 -6.83 -17.39 -16.37
CA ILE A 42 -7.60 -17.85 -15.19
C ILE A 42 -9.04 -17.36 -15.25
N ASP A 43 -9.26 -16.10 -15.63
CA ASP A 43 -10.62 -15.55 -15.72
C ASP A 43 -10.74 -14.62 -16.95
N ALA A 44 -11.56 -14.99 -17.89
CA ALA A 44 -11.76 -14.26 -19.15
C ALA A 44 -12.39 -12.86 -18.98
N ARG A 45 -12.85 -12.51 -17.80
CA ARG A 45 -13.33 -11.15 -17.46
C ARG A 45 -12.17 -10.17 -17.28
N ILE A 46 -10.97 -10.67 -17.02
CA ILE A 46 -9.74 -9.87 -16.93
C ILE A 46 -9.34 -9.44 -18.34
N LYS A 47 -9.21 -8.14 -18.55
CA LYS A 47 -8.70 -7.58 -19.80
C LYS A 47 -7.16 -7.64 -19.83
N PRO A 48 -6.55 -7.75 -21.03
CA PRO A 48 -5.10 -7.66 -21.13
C PRO A 48 -4.57 -6.32 -20.61
N ALA A 49 -3.60 -6.37 -19.70
CA ALA A 49 -2.89 -5.19 -19.22
C ALA A 49 -1.83 -4.73 -20.24
N ALA A 50 -1.65 -3.42 -20.34
CA ALA A 50 -0.49 -2.81 -20.98
C ALA A 50 0.65 -2.63 -19.96
N ALA A 51 1.88 -2.42 -20.40
CA ALA A 51 3.04 -2.30 -19.53
C ALA A 51 2.91 -1.15 -18.49
N ASN A 52 2.26 -0.06 -18.87
CA ASN A 52 2.05 1.09 -18.00
C ASN A 52 0.88 0.96 -17.02
N ASP A 53 0.07 -0.09 -17.12
CA ASP A 53 -1.05 -0.30 -16.20
C ASP A 53 -0.57 -0.50 -14.75
N PHE A 54 0.63 -1.04 -14.56
CA PHE A 54 1.21 -1.28 -13.23
C PHE A 54 1.83 -0.04 -12.57
N GLU A 55 1.89 1.08 -13.27
CA GLU A 55 2.41 2.37 -12.79
C GLU A 55 1.35 3.48 -12.89
N THR A 56 0.11 3.11 -13.21
CA THR A 56 -0.96 4.06 -13.46
C THR A 56 -1.87 4.21 -12.25
N GLU A 57 -1.95 5.42 -11.73
CA GLU A 57 -3.02 5.82 -10.83
C GLU A 57 -4.28 6.11 -11.67
N TYR A 58 -5.22 5.17 -11.66
CA TYR A 58 -6.38 5.22 -12.56
C TYR A 58 -7.40 6.30 -12.20
N LEU A 59 -7.57 6.63 -10.93
CA LEU A 59 -8.62 7.52 -10.40
C LEU A 59 -10.04 7.09 -10.84
N ASP A 60 -10.19 5.82 -11.18
CA ASP A 60 -11.40 5.19 -11.68
C ASP A 60 -11.54 3.77 -11.10
N ALA A 61 -12.66 3.11 -11.38
CA ALA A 61 -12.90 1.73 -10.98
C ALA A 61 -12.14 0.76 -11.89
N ILE A 62 -10.82 0.81 -11.85
CA ILE A 62 -9.89 -0.03 -12.61
C ILE A 62 -8.83 -0.56 -11.66
N LEU A 63 -8.50 -1.87 -11.77
CA LEU A 63 -7.50 -2.56 -10.95
C LEU A 63 -6.57 -3.37 -11.85
N SER A 64 -5.27 -3.24 -11.66
CA SER A 64 -4.30 -4.11 -12.31
C SER A 64 -4.05 -5.39 -11.49
N VAL A 65 -3.76 -6.51 -12.16
CA VAL A 65 -3.48 -7.81 -11.54
C VAL A 65 -2.15 -8.35 -12.05
N LYS A 66 -1.25 -8.63 -11.10
CA LYS A 66 0.02 -9.32 -11.32
C LYS A 66 0.00 -10.65 -10.60
N ILE A 67 0.39 -11.74 -11.28
CA ILE A 67 0.64 -13.05 -10.66
C ILE A 67 2.14 -13.20 -10.44
N VAL A 68 2.53 -13.65 -9.23
CA VAL A 68 3.93 -13.78 -8.80
C VAL A 68 4.21 -15.18 -8.23
N GLU A 69 5.47 -15.60 -8.28
CA GLU A 69 5.94 -16.88 -7.75
C GLU A 69 6.35 -16.80 -6.26
N GLY A 70 5.57 -16.09 -5.46
CA GLY A 70 5.78 -15.95 -4.04
C GLY A 70 6.23 -14.56 -3.60
N LEU A 71 6.64 -14.46 -2.33
CA LEU A 71 6.89 -13.18 -1.67
C LEU A 71 8.06 -12.41 -2.29
N ASP A 72 9.13 -13.08 -2.69
CA ASP A 72 10.32 -12.40 -3.24
C ASP A 72 9.98 -11.64 -4.52
N GLU A 73 9.27 -12.27 -5.46
CA GLU A 73 8.83 -11.60 -6.68
C GLU A 73 7.80 -10.49 -6.40
N ALA A 74 6.94 -10.67 -5.37
CA ALA A 74 6.02 -9.62 -4.95
C ALA A 74 6.76 -8.38 -4.42
N LEU A 75 7.79 -8.58 -3.60
CA LEU A 75 8.62 -7.49 -3.07
C LEU A 75 9.36 -6.75 -4.18
N ASP A 76 9.94 -7.48 -5.14
CA ASP A 76 10.61 -6.90 -6.30
C ASP A 76 9.64 -6.10 -7.17
N PHE A 77 8.43 -6.63 -7.41
CA PHE A 77 7.39 -5.95 -8.16
C PHE A 77 6.95 -4.64 -7.47
N ILE A 78 6.69 -4.69 -6.17
CA ILE A 78 6.33 -3.50 -5.38
C ILE A 78 7.46 -2.47 -5.43
N ALA A 79 8.71 -2.88 -5.25
CA ALA A 79 9.86 -1.97 -5.29
C ALA A 79 10.00 -1.25 -6.64
N GLN A 80 9.55 -1.86 -7.74
CA GLN A 80 9.63 -1.29 -9.10
C GLN A 80 8.44 -0.40 -9.45
N HIS A 81 7.23 -0.73 -8.98
CA HIS A 81 5.98 -0.14 -9.49
C HIS A 81 5.21 0.68 -8.46
N SER A 82 5.54 0.58 -7.18
CA SER A 82 4.83 1.31 -6.11
C SER A 82 5.08 2.82 -6.17
N SER A 83 4.04 3.59 -5.85
CA SER A 83 4.14 5.02 -5.54
C SER A 83 4.80 5.30 -4.18
N SER A 84 5.18 4.27 -3.43
CA SER A 84 5.68 4.33 -2.05
C SER A 84 4.67 4.92 -1.05
N HIS A 85 3.40 4.83 -1.37
CA HIS A 85 2.32 5.35 -0.53
C HIS A 85 1.84 4.31 0.48
N THR A 86 1.12 3.30 0.05
CA THR A 86 0.49 2.30 0.94
C THR A 86 0.49 0.92 0.32
N GLU A 87 0.99 -0.05 1.06
CA GLU A 87 1.01 -1.45 0.67
C GLU A 87 0.36 -2.31 1.76
N SER A 88 -0.32 -3.37 1.36
CA SER A 88 -0.92 -4.31 2.31
C SER A 88 -0.72 -5.75 1.86
N ILE A 89 -0.28 -6.61 2.78
CA ILE A 89 -0.25 -8.06 2.58
C ILE A 89 -1.44 -8.72 3.28
N LEU A 90 -2.08 -9.66 2.60
CA LEU A 90 -3.10 -10.54 3.16
C LEU A 90 -2.50 -11.94 3.30
N THR A 91 -2.22 -12.38 4.50
CA THR A 91 -1.61 -13.69 4.76
C THR A 91 -1.87 -14.17 6.19
N GLU A 92 -1.94 -15.49 6.37
CA GLU A 92 -1.90 -16.15 7.68
C GLU A 92 -0.47 -16.60 8.05
N ASP A 93 0.48 -16.48 7.13
CA ASP A 93 1.88 -16.80 7.38
C ASP A 93 2.56 -15.61 8.08
N ALA A 94 2.86 -15.80 9.37
CA ALA A 94 3.47 -14.77 10.21
C ALA A 94 4.89 -14.38 9.75
N GLU A 95 5.67 -15.30 9.19
CA GLU A 95 7.02 -15.03 8.69
C GLU A 95 6.94 -14.17 7.43
N ALA A 96 6.04 -14.51 6.51
CA ALA A 96 5.78 -13.70 5.31
C ALA A 96 5.27 -12.30 5.67
N ALA A 97 4.39 -12.19 6.67
CA ALA A 97 3.90 -10.90 7.15
C ALA A 97 5.02 -10.01 7.70
N GLU A 98 5.87 -10.56 8.59
CA GLU A 98 6.99 -9.82 9.18
C GLU A 98 8.03 -9.41 8.13
N ARG A 99 8.34 -10.27 7.16
CA ARG A 99 9.21 -9.91 6.05
C ARG A 99 8.63 -8.75 5.24
N PHE A 100 7.36 -8.85 4.87
CA PHE A 100 6.69 -7.80 4.11
C PHE A 100 6.71 -6.46 4.85
N LEU A 101 6.34 -6.44 6.14
CA LEU A 101 6.32 -5.24 6.96
C LEU A 101 7.71 -4.59 7.12
N ASN A 102 8.78 -5.38 7.07
CA ASN A 102 10.16 -4.89 7.24
C ASN A 102 10.86 -4.54 5.91
N GLU A 103 10.55 -5.24 4.82
CA GLU A 103 11.27 -5.11 3.55
C GLU A 103 10.60 -4.11 2.59
N VAL A 104 9.28 -3.93 2.67
CA VAL A 104 8.57 -2.94 1.83
C VAL A 104 8.85 -1.52 2.33
N ASP A 105 9.34 -0.66 1.43
CA ASP A 105 9.72 0.71 1.75
C ASP A 105 8.66 1.72 1.28
N SER A 106 7.43 1.55 1.75
CA SER A 106 6.33 2.49 1.54
C SER A 106 6.02 3.29 2.81
N ALA A 107 5.32 4.40 2.68
CA ALA A 107 4.99 5.28 3.81
C ALA A 107 4.08 4.58 4.84
N VAL A 108 3.19 3.72 4.35
CA VAL A 108 2.30 2.89 5.17
C VAL A 108 2.39 1.45 4.68
N VAL A 109 2.69 0.53 5.57
CA VAL A 109 2.76 -0.91 5.28
C VAL A 109 1.87 -1.64 6.26
N MET A 110 0.97 -2.49 5.74
CA MET A 110 -0.09 -3.13 6.50
C MET A 110 -0.09 -4.65 6.37
N HIS A 111 -0.61 -5.31 7.38
CA HIS A 111 -0.88 -6.74 7.37
C HIS A 111 -2.36 -6.99 7.70
N ASN A 112 -3.05 -7.74 6.85
CA ASN A 112 -4.47 -8.09 7.00
C ASN A 112 -5.39 -6.88 7.27
N ALA A 113 -5.09 -5.75 6.64
CA ALA A 113 -5.88 -4.54 6.74
C ALA A 113 -6.13 -3.94 5.36
N SER A 114 -7.26 -3.27 5.20
CA SER A 114 -7.58 -2.53 3.98
C SER A 114 -6.67 -1.30 3.86
N THR A 115 -6.20 -1.01 2.66
CA THR A 115 -5.44 0.22 2.36
C THR A 115 -6.23 1.51 2.66
N GLN A 116 -7.56 1.42 2.80
CA GLN A 116 -8.41 2.53 3.24
C GLN A 116 -8.16 3.01 4.67
N PHE A 117 -7.49 2.20 5.50
CA PHE A 117 -7.04 2.63 6.83
C PHE A 117 -5.83 3.57 6.78
N SER A 118 -5.25 3.81 5.60
CA SER A 118 -4.20 4.81 5.41
C SER A 118 -4.78 6.22 5.48
N ASP A 119 -5.04 6.67 6.69
CA ASP A 119 -5.68 7.96 6.99
C ASP A 119 -5.24 8.46 8.37
N GLY A 120 -4.91 9.74 8.46
CA GLY A 120 -4.46 10.35 9.71
C GLY A 120 -5.53 10.35 10.80
N GLY A 121 -6.81 10.36 10.46
CA GLY A 121 -7.92 10.20 11.40
C GLY A 121 -7.94 8.80 12.00
N GLU A 122 -7.80 7.77 11.17
CA GLU A 122 -7.73 6.36 11.60
C GLU A 122 -6.50 6.09 12.47
N PHE A 123 -5.37 6.75 12.19
CA PHE A 123 -4.14 6.64 12.99
C PHE A 123 -4.15 7.50 14.26
N GLY A 124 -5.26 8.16 14.58
CA GLY A 124 -5.40 8.96 15.79
C GLY A 124 -4.66 10.30 15.77
N MET A 125 -4.28 10.81 14.59
CA MET A 125 -3.58 12.08 14.42
C MET A 125 -4.51 13.29 14.39
N GLY A 126 -5.82 13.06 14.49
CA GLY A 126 -6.88 14.06 14.57
C GLY A 126 -7.26 14.69 13.23
N ALA A 127 -6.31 14.95 12.37
CA ALA A 127 -6.53 15.49 11.03
C ALA A 127 -5.38 15.08 10.10
N GLU A 128 -5.62 15.16 8.80
CA GLU A 128 -4.62 14.92 7.77
C GLU A 128 -4.72 16.00 6.70
N ILE A 129 -3.57 16.56 6.30
CA ILE A 129 -3.48 17.47 5.16
C ILE A 129 -3.06 16.71 3.89
N GLY A 130 -2.52 15.52 4.06
CA GLY A 130 -2.07 14.63 3.01
C GLY A 130 -1.16 13.53 3.54
N ILE A 131 -0.69 12.67 2.65
CA ILE A 131 0.26 11.59 2.98
C ILE A 131 1.58 11.85 2.25
N ALA A 132 2.68 11.93 3.02
CA ALA A 132 4.01 12.13 2.50
C ALA A 132 4.68 10.77 2.23
N THR A 133 5.12 10.53 1.01
CA THR A 133 5.84 9.31 0.61
C THR A 133 7.36 9.44 0.71
N GLY A 134 7.87 10.68 0.73
CA GLY A 134 9.30 10.96 0.85
C GLY A 134 9.87 10.70 2.25
N LYS A 135 11.21 10.79 2.38
CA LYS A 135 11.93 10.46 3.63
C LYS A 135 12.66 11.67 4.25
N MET A 136 12.38 12.88 3.79
CA MET A 136 13.13 14.07 4.26
C MET A 136 12.60 14.65 5.57
N HIS A 137 11.30 14.51 5.85
CA HIS A 137 10.66 15.09 7.04
C HIS A 137 9.61 14.12 7.57
N ALA A 138 8.32 14.49 7.58
CA ALA A 138 7.24 13.57 7.88
C ALA A 138 7.11 12.51 6.79
N ARG A 139 6.81 11.28 7.15
CA ARG A 139 6.46 10.19 6.24
C ARG A 139 5.16 9.56 6.68
N GLY A 140 4.29 9.19 5.75
CA GLY A 140 2.93 8.76 6.05
C GLY A 140 1.99 9.95 6.22
N PRO A 141 0.86 9.78 6.93
CA PRO A 141 -0.09 10.85 7.19
C PRO A 141 0.57 12.07 7.84
N VAL A 142 0.25 13.25 7.31
CA VAL A 142 0.77 14.54 7.79
C VAL A 142 -0.36 15.29 8.48
N GLY A 143 -0.31 15.32 9.80
CA GLY A 143 -1.26 16.02 10.66
C GLY A 143 -0.68 17.25 11.34
N LEU A 144 -1.30 17.69 12.42
CA LEU A 144 -0.92 18.90 13.12
C LEU A 144 0.52 18.87 13.65
N GLU A 145 0.94 17.77 14.25
CA GLU A 145 2.28 17.65 14.83
C GLU A 145 3.37 17.76 13.76
N GLN A 146 3.18 17.13 12.60
CA GLN A 146 4.14 17.14 11.49
C GLN A 146 4.28 18.52 10.84
N LEU A 147 3.26 19.38 10.96
CA LEU A 147 3.24 20.74 10.42
C LEU A 147 3.79 21.78 11.41
N THR A 148 4.15 21.38 12.61
CA THR A 148 4.63 22.26 13.65
C THR A 148 6.06 21.93 14.09
N SER A 149 6.66 22.84 14.83
CA SER A 149 7.94 22.60 15.49
C SER A 149 7.82 22.95 16.96
N PHE A 150 8.78 22.52 17.75
CA PHE A 150 8.79 22.77 19.20
C PHE A 150 10.10 23.42 19.64
N LYS A 151 10.08 23.99 20.85
CA LYS A 151 11.26 24.47 21.54
C LYS A 151 11.31 23.94 22.95
N TYR A 152 12.49 23.68 23.45
CA TYR A 152 12.70 23.37 24.85
C TYR A 152 12.68 24.64 25.70
N ARG A 153 11.99 24.61 26.83
CA ARG A 153 11.97 25.67 27.82
C ARG A 153 12.56 25.09 29.10
N VAL A 154 13.82 25.39 29.37
CA VAL A 154 14.55 24.91 30.53
C VAL A 154 14.58 25.98 31.61
N ARG A 155 14.18 25.64 32.82
CA ARG A 155 14.29 26.50 34.00
C ARG A 155 15.23 25.84 34.98
N GLY A 156 16.33 26.48 35.28
CA GLY A 156 17.29 26.04 36.28
C GLY A 156 17.30 26.97 37.48
N ASN A 157 18.01 26.55 38.55
CA ASN A 157 18.27 27.33 39.75
C ASN A 157 19.79 27.43 40.05
N GLY A 158 20.63 27.42 39.01
CA GLY A 158 22.09 27.55 39.14
C GLY A 158 22.85 26.21 39.11
N GLN A 159 22.20 25.10 38.75
CA GLN A 159 22.91 23.82 38.57
C GLN A 159 24.02 23.93 37.53
N THR A 160 25.15 23.34 37.84
CA THR A 160 26.25 23.14 36.89
C THR A 160 26.23 21.71 36.36
N ARG A 161 26.72 21.52 35.14
CA ARG A 161 26.96 20.17 34.63
C ARG A 161 28.22 19.61 35.26
N PRO A 162 28.21 18.35 35.79
CA PRO A 162 29.40 17.69 36.32
C PRO A 162 30.45 17.46 35.24
#